data_10ee512140aa431a0a5382af3ce0d854
#
_entry.id   10ee512140aa431a0a5382af3ce0d854
#
_cell.length_a   1.000
_cell.length_b   1.000
_cell.length_c   1.000
_cell.angle_alpha   90.00
_cell.angle_beta   90.00
_cell.angle_gamma   90.00
#
_symmetry.space_group_name_H-M   'P 1'
#
loop_
_entity.id
_entity.type
_entity.pdbx_description
1 polymer ?
#
loop_
_entity_poly.entity_id
_entity_poly.type
_entity_poly.pdbx_seq_one_letter_code
_entity_poly.pdbx_strand_id
1 'polypeptide(L)'
;DGTTLLGADDKAGIAIILQAVEELLAEGAPHGKLCLCFTPDEEIGRGASNFDVQGFGADFAYTLDGGDITDYEYETFNAAKSVVTVHGFSIHPGTSKDRMKNALLIAMEYNALLPALETPAHTEGYEGFFHLQEMHGKVEEATMEYIIRDHSMERFRQRIAVMNAAAEQINRRYGPGTVTVDTQDQYYNMYEVLKDHMEIVELAEAAMKGAGIAEPTHSPIRGGTDGCMLTYQGLLCPNLPSAGHNAHGRFEFAPVESLKTGVQTVKQLLSPALIEAVILKKEK
;
A
#
# COMPACT_ATOMS: atom_id res chain seq x y z
N ASP A 1 -9.18 1.55 26.15
CA ASP A 1 -9.12 0.80 27.43
C ASP A 1 -8.47 -0.58 27.27
N GLY A 2 -8.14 -0.98 26.05
CA GLY A 2 -7.48 -2.25 25.73
C GLY A 2 -8.41 -3.47 25.76
N THR A 3 -9.70 -3.30 25.90
CA THR A 3 -10.68 -4.41 25.91
C THR A 3 -11.35 -4.63 24.55
N THR A 4 -11.35 -3.59 23.68
CA THR A 4 -11.91 -3.63 22.33
C THR A 4 -10.98 -2.92 21.35
N LEU A 5 -11.17 -3.12 20.04
CA LEU A 5 -10.51 -2.33 19.01
C LEU A 5 -11.05 -0.89 19.02
N LEU A 6 -10.16 0.10 18.99
CA LEU A 6 -10.54 1.50 18.90
C LEU A 6 -11.09 1.83 17.51
N GLY A 7 -10.42 1.34 16.47
CA GLY A 7 -10.69 1.69 15.08
C GLY A 7 -10.31 3.14 14.78
N ALA A 8 -9.18 3.61 15.31
CA ALA A 8 -8.62 4.91 14.95
C ALA A 8 -8.26 4.96 13.47
N ASP A 9 -7.83 3.85 12.96
CA ASP A 9 -7.59 3.57 11.55
C ASP A 9 -8.93 3.20 10.87
N ASP A 10 -9.55 4.07 10.02
CA ASP A 10 -9.09 5.48 9.92
C ASP A 10 -10.19 6.49 10.28
N LYS A 11 -10.92 6.25 11.39
CA LYS A 11 -11.84 7.27 11.93
C LYS A 11 -11.13 8.54 12.44
N ALA A 12 -9.83 8.44 12.71
CA ALA A 12 -9.00 9.57 13.10
C ALA A 12 -8.87 10.56 11.96
N GLY A 13 -8.55 10.11 10.75
CA GLY A 13 -8.49 10.96 9.56
C GLY A 13 -9.85 11.60 9.24
N ILE A 14 -10.94 10.83 9.35
CA ILE A 14 -12.30 11.38 9.21
C ILE A 14 -12.55 12.54 10.19
N ALA A 15 -12.20 12.34 11.46
CA ALA A 15 -12.39 13.35 12.51
C ALA A 15 -11.55 14.60 12.24
N ILE A 16 -10.28 14.44 11.83
CA ILE A 16 -9.38 15.55 11.47
C ILE A 16 -9.96 16.36 10.31
N ILE A 17 -10.38 15.71 9.22
CA ILE A 17 -10.93 16.38 8.04
C ILE A 17 -12.19 17.19 8.41
N LEU A 18 -13.14 16.57 9.07
CA LEU A 18 -14.40 17.20 9.41
C LEU A 18 -14.21 18.38 10.37
N GLN A 19 -13.36 18.22 11.39
CA GLN A 19 -13.06 19.28 12.34
C GLN A 19 -12.33 20.44 11.68
N ALA A 20 -11.36 20.18 10.79
CA ALA A 20 -10.66 21.23 10.06
C ALA A 20 -11.59 22.06 9.18
N VAL A 21 -12.50 21.42 8.46
CA VAL A 21 -13.48 22.09 7.61
C VAL A 21 -14.48 22.90 8.46
N GLU A 22 -14.97 22.33 9.57
CA GLU A 22 -15.88 23.03 10.48
C GLU A 22 -15.24 24.31 11.02
N GLU A 23 -13.98 24.24 11.48
CA GLU A 23 -13.25 25.41 11.98
C GLU A 23 -13.01 26.46 10.90
N LEU A 24 -12.58 26.06 9.69
CA LEU A 24 -12.38 26.98 8.56
C LEU A 24 -13.65 27.76 8.23
N LEU A 25 -14.80 27.07 8.18
CA LEU A 25 -16.09 27.70 7.90
C LEU A 25 -16.53 28.62 9.03
N ALA A 26 -16.35 28.22 10.29
CA ALA A 26 -16.71 29.02 11.46
C ALA A 26 -15.86 30.30 11.58
N GLU A 27 -14.58 30.22 11.22
CA GLU A 27 -13.65 31.35 11.20
C GLU A 27 -13.86 32.28 9.99
N GLY A 28 -14.61 31.83 8.97
CA GLY A 28 -14.72 32.55 7.70
C GLY A 28 -13.37 32.65 6.98
N ALA A 29 -12.47 31.67 7.20
CA ALA A 29 -11.15 31.65 6.59
C ALA A 29 -11.26 31.47 5.07
N PRO A 30 -10.41 32.13 4.27
CA PRO A 30 -10.43 31.94 2.82
C PRO A 30 -10.00 30.52 2.45
N HIS A 31 -10.72 29.91 1.53
CA HIS A 31 -10.43 28.60 0.97
C HIS A 31 -10.91 28.48 -0.48
N GLY A 32 -10.32 27.55 -1.24
CA GLY A 32 -10.81 27.17 -2.57
C GLY A 32 -12.04 26.26 -2.50
N LYS A 33 -12.36 25.62 -3.62
CA LYS A 33 -13.36 24.54 -3.64
C LYS A 33 -12.82 23.35 -2.84
N LEU A 34 -13.57 22.91 -1.83
CA LEU A 34 -13.24 21.73 -1.05
C LEU A 34 -14.09 20.54 -1.51
N CYS A 35 -13.42 19.46 -1.85
CA CYS A 35 -14.05 18.20 -2.19
C CYS A 35 -13.67 17.16 -1.12
N LEU A 36 -14.66 16.63 -0.40
CA LEU A 36 -14.47 15.62 0.64
C LEU A 36 -15.01 14.29 0.14
N CYS A 37 -14.26 13.23 0.38
CA CYS A 37 -14.68 11.86 0.10
C CYS A 37 -14.29 10.94 1.26
N PHE A 38 -15.14 9.97 1.52
CA PHE A 38 -14.90 8.89 2.47
C PHE A 38 -15.18 7.58 1.72
N THR A 39 -14.17 6.76 1.58
CA THR A 39 -14.22 5.52 0.82
C THR A 39 -14.54 4.33 1.73
N PRO A 40 -15.43 3.41 1.34
CA PRO A 40 -15.56 2.11 2.00
C PRO A 40 -14.50 1.15 1.48
N ASP A 41 -14.27 0.04 2.19
CA ASP A 41 -13.44 -1.09 1.73
C ASP A 41 -11.96 -0.76 1.44
N GLU A 42 -11.40 0.31 2.06
CA GLU A 42 -9.98 0.64 1.95
C GLU A 42 -9.12 -0.52 2.44
N GLU A 43 -9.41 -1.10 3.60
CA GLU A 43 -8.68 -2.17 4.28
C GLU A 43 -8.54 -3.48 3.46
N ILE A 44 -9.32 -3.61 2.42
CA ILE A 44 -9.23 -4.72 1.46
C ILE A 44 -8.74 -4.26 0.07
N GLY A 45 -8.20 -3.04 -0.02
CA GLY A 45 -7.62 -2.45 -1.22
C GLY A 45 -8.64 -2.14 -2.31
N ARG A 46 -9.86 -1.75 -1.96
CA ARG A 46 -10.95 -1.46 -2.90
C ARG A 46 -11.54 -0.07 -2.78
N GLY A 47 -11.07 0.76 -1.88
CA GLY A 47 -11.62 2.08 -1.61
C GLY A 47 -11.74 2.95 -2.86
N ALA A 48 -10.66 3.05 -3.64
CA ALA A 48 -10.61 3.84 -4.86
C ALA A 48 -11.07 3.11 -6.14
N SER A 49 -11.52 1.84 -6.06
CA SER A 49 -11.78 1.01 -7.26
C SER A 49 -12.86 1.55 -8.18
N ASN A 50 -13.87 2.23 -7.62
CA ASN A 50 -14.99 2.79 -8.37
C ASN A 50 -15.06 4.31 -8.24
N PHE A 51 -13.96 4.95 -7.89
CA PHE A 51 -13.92 6.38 -7.66
C PHE A 51 -14.01 7.14 -8.99
N ASP A 52 -14.98 8.06 -9.10
CA ASP A 52 -15.11 8.95 -10.26
C ASP A 52 -14.22 10.19 -10.09
N VAL A 53 -12.96 10.08 -10.48
CA VAL A 53 -12.00 11.18 -10.41
C VAL A 53 -12.47 12.42 -11.16
N GLN A 54 -13.07 12.25 -12.34
CA GLN A 54 -13.54 13.38 -13.15
C GLN A 54 -14.74 14.07 -12.51
N GLY A 55 -15.70 13.29 -12.02
CA GLY A 55 -16.89 13.83 -11.33
C GLY A 55 -16.53 14.47 -9.99
N PHE A 56 -15.51 14.00 -9.30
CA PHE A 56 -14.98 14.60 -8.08
C PHE A 56 -14.44 16.01 -8.32
N GLY A 57 -13.71 16.20 -9.42
CA GLY A 57 -13.32 17.51 -9.95
C GLY A 57 -12.42 18.30 -9.01
N ALA A 58 -11.48 17.65 -8.36
CA ALA A 58 -10.38 18.26 -7.63
C ALA A 58 -9.11 18.29 -8.50
N ASP A 59 -8.28 19.32 -8.31
CA ASP A 59 -7.00 19.45 -9.05
C ASP A 59 -5.93 18.50 -8.50
N PHE A 60 -5.91 18.26 -7.20
CA PHE A 60 -5.11 17.30 -6.46
C PHE A 60 -5.81 16.93 -5.16
N ALA A 61 -5.36 15.91 -4.48
CA ALA A 61 -5.94 15.43 -3.23
C ALA A 61 -4.86 14.96 -2.23
N TYR A 62 -5.30 14.65 -1.03
CA TYR A 62 -4.52 13.96 0.01
C TYR A 62 -5.42 12.94 0.69
N THR A 63 -4.91 11.74 0.92
CA THR A 63 -5.49 10.83 1.91
C THR A 63 -4.97 11.19 3.31
N LEU A 64 -5.78 11.04 4.35
CA LEU A 64 -5.35 11.14 5.75
C LEU A 64 -5.45 9.75 6.37
N ASP A 65 -4.48 8.91 6.08
CA ASP A 65 -4.49 7.49 6.41
C ASP A 65 -3.09 7.00 6.84
N GLY A 66 -2.21 7.94 7.19
CA GLY A 66 -0.87 7.66 7.68
C GLY A 66 -0.82 7.45 9.19
N GLY A 67 0.36 7.07 9.68
CA GLY A 67 0.61 6.77 11.09
C GLY A 67 0.95 7.99 11.94
N ASP A 68 2.22 8.12 12.34
CA ASP A 68 2.72 9.16 13.24
C ASP A 68 2.49 10.55 12.67
N ILE A 69 2.05 11.48 13.52
CA ILE A 69 1.69 12.86 13.13
C ILE A 69 2.85 13.64 12.49
N THR A 70 4.07 13.18 12.63
CA THR A 70 5.26 13.82 12.04
C THR A 70 5.63 13.27 10.67
N ASP A 71 5.00 12.19 10.22
CA ASP A 71 5.38 11.48 9.00
C ASP A 71 4.36 11.68 7.88
N TYR A 72 4.83 12.03 6.68
CA TYR A 72 4.01 12.10 5.47
C TYR A 72 4.57 11.14 4.42
N GLU A 73 3.72 10.67 3.53
CA GLU A 73 4.06 9.53 2.69
C GLU A 73 3.69 9.80 1.24
N TYR A 74 4.62 9.54 0.33
CA TYR A 74 4.43 9.68 -1.12
C TYR A 74 5.08 8.54 -1.91
N GLU A 75 5.49 7.48 -1.20
CA GLU A 75 6.06 6.27 -1.76
C GLU A 75 5.30 5.05 -1.24
N THR A 76 4.85 4.17 -2.12
CA THR A 76 4.20 2.91 -1.78
C THR A 76 4.92 1.73 -2.40
N PHE A 77 4.62 0.51 -2.01
CA PHE A 77 5.06 -0.64 -2.78
C PHE A 77 4.42 -0.67 -4.17
N ASN A 78 5.12 -1.31 -5.13
CA ASN A 78 4.49 -2.02 -6.23
C ASN A 78 4.04 -3.38 -5.72
N ALA A 79 2.87 -3.85 -6.12
CA ALA A 79 2.24 -5.02 -5.57
C ALA A 79 1.68 -5.96 -6.63
N ALA A 80 1.92 -7.25 -6.44
CA ALA A 80 1.26 -8.30 -7.21
C ALA A 80 0.84 -9.45 -6.29
N LYS A 81 -0.17 -10.17 -6.73
CA LYS A 81 -0.55 -11.50 -6.23
C LYS A 81 -0.13 -12.54 -7.25
N SER A 82 0.48 -13.63 -6.80
CA SER A 82 0.79 -14.79 -7.64
C SER A 82 0.17 -16.05 -7.08
N VAL A 83 -0.53 -16.77 -7.92
CA VAL A 83 -1.03 -18.12 -7.64
C VAL A 83 -0.16 -19.12 -8.36
N VAL A 84 0.51 -19.98 -7.60
CA VAL A 84 1.34 -21.06 -8.11
C VAL A 84 0.56 -22.36 -7.96
N THR A 85 0.26 -23.01 -9.08
CA THR A 85 -0.43 -24.30 -9.10
C THR A 85 0.55 -25.40 -9.49
N VAL A 86 0.59 -26.44 -8.69
CA VAL A 86 1.44 -27.62 -8.92
C VAL A 86 0.55 -28.82 -9.22
N HIS A 87 0.75 -29.44 -10.38
CA HIS A 87 0.05 -30.63 -10.81
C HIS A 87 0.89 -31.89 -10.56
N GLY A 88 0.39 -32.77 -9.72
CA GLY A 88 0.98 -34.03 -9.38
C GLY A 88 0.43 -35.21 -10.18
N PHE A 89 0.84 -36.39 -9.81
CA PHE A 89 0.31 -37.66 -10.33
C PHE A 89 0.31 -38.68 -9.20
N SER A 90 -0.88 -39.06 -8.75
CA SER A 90 -1.05 -40.05 -7.68
C SER A 90 -1.10 -41.46 -8.22
N ILE A 91 -0.48 -42.38 -7.50
CA ILE A 91 -0.50 -43.82 -7.75
C ILE A 91 -0.34 -44.52 -6.41
N HIS A 92 -0.68 -45.84 -6.34
CA HIS A 92 -0.52 -46.61 -5.12
C HIS A 92 0.92 -46.51 -4.57
N PRO A 93 1.14 -46.06 -3.33
CA PRO A 93 2.48 -45.78 -2.79
C PRO A 93 3.46 -46.95 -2.89
N GLY A 94 2.99 -48.20 -2.68
CA GLY A 94 3.82 -49.42 -2.76
C GLY A 94 4.39 -49.73 -4.14
N THR A 95 3.84 -49.08 -5.22
CA THR A 95 4.27 -49.33 -6.61
C THR A 95 4.59 -48.03 -7.34
N SER A 96 4.90 -46.97 -6.59
CA SER A 96 5.01 -45.60 -7.09
C SER A 96 6.42 -45.18 -7.51
N LYS A 97 7.45 -46.04 -7.34
CA LYS A 97 8.82 -45.71 -7.67
C LYS A 97 8.94 -45.18 -9.11
N ASP A 98 9.58 -44.02 -9.26
CA ASP A 98 9.83 -43.31 -10.52
C ASP A 98 8.57 -42.94 -11.34
N ARG A 99 7.40 -42.99 -10.70
CA ARG A 99 6.10 -42.74 -11.36
C ARG A 99 5.27 -41.68 -10.68
N MET A 100 5.23 -41.67 -9.33
CA MET A 100 4.46 -40.67 -8.57
C MET A 100 5.11 -39.29 -8.65
N LYS A 101 4.29 -38.28 -8.87
CA LYS A 101 4.63 -36.87 -8.67
C LYS A 101 3.79 -36.34 -7.54
N ASN A 102 4.38 -36.12 -6.37
CA ASN A 102 3.67 -35.59 -5.22
C ASN A 102 3.68 -34.05 -5.27
N ALA A 103 2.53 -33.44 -5.58
CA ALA A 103 2.39 -32.00 -5.73
C ALA A 103 2.78 -31.24 -4.46
N LEU A 104 2.54 -31.77 -3.28
CA LEU A 104 2.96 -31.13 -2.01
C LEU A 104 4.47 -31.02 -1.90
N LEU A 105 5.20 -32.11 -2.22
CA LEU A 105 6.67 -32.10 -2.15
C LEU A 105 7.28 -31.18 -3.22
N ILE A 106 6.68 -31.17 -4.42
CA ILE A 106 7.11 -30.30 -5.52
C ILE A 106 6.83 -28.82 -5.14
N ALA A 107 5.70 -28.51 -4.50
CA ALA A 107 5.42 -27.17 -4.00
C ALA A 107 6.44 -26.69 -2.97
N MET A 108 6.85 -27.56 -2.06
CA MET A 108 7.93 -27.25 -1.10
C MET A 108 9.28 -27.03 -1.82
N GLU A 109 9.60 -27.82 -2.84
CA GLU A 109 10.78 -27.63 -3.68
C GLU A 109 10.74 -26.30 -4.43
N TYR A 110 9.58 -25.93 -5.00
CA TYR A 110 9.38 -24.62 -5.63
C TYR A 110 9.64 -23.46 -4.64
N ASN A 111 9.02 -23.51 -3.46
CA ASN A 111 9.23 -22.48 -2.44
C ASN A 111 10.71 -22.36 -2.03
N ALA A 112 11.44 -23.46 -1.98
CA ALA A 112 12.86 -23.47 -1.64
C ALA A 112 13.78 -22.86 -2.72
N LEU A 113 13.27 -22.62 -3.94
CA LEU A 113 14.00 -21.91 -5.00
C LEU A 113 13.87 -20.39 -4.89
N LEU A 114 12.95 -19.89 -4.08
CA LEU A 114 12.81 -18.44 -3.82
C LEU A 114 13.83 -17.99 -2.76
N PRO A 115 14.27 -16.72 -2.79
CA PRO A 115 15.21 -16.18 -1.80
C PRO A 115 14.67 -16.30 -0.36
N ALA A 116 15.30 -17.12 0.46
CA ALA A 116 14.80 -17.50 1.78
C ALA A 116 14.71 -16.34 2.79
N LEU A 117 15.52 -15.27 2.62
CA LEU A 117 15.56 -14.10 3.50
C LEU A 117 14.78 -12.90 2.94
N GLU A 118 14.22 -13.00 1.74
CA GLU A 118 13.41 -11.94 1.18
C GLU A 118 11.91 -12.16 1.52
N THR A 119 11.62 -12.12 2.81
CA THR A 119 10.27 -12.31 3.38
C THR A 119 9.93 -11.16 4.31
N PRO A 120 8.64 -10.92 4.65
CA PRO A 120 8.27 -9.85 5.56
C PRO A 120 8.97 -9.89 6.92
N ALA A 121 9.33 -11.08 7.39
CA ALA A 121 10.01 -11.26 8.68
C ALA A 121 11.52 -10.87 8.65
N HIS A 122 12.08 -10.64 7.46
CA HIS A 122 13.52 -10.40 7.28
C HIS A 122 13.82 -9.09 6.52
N THR A 123 12.80 -8.32 6.17
CA THR A 123 12.95 -7.12 5.34
C THR A 123 12.36 -5.90 6.01
N GLU A 124 12.96 -4.74 5.79
CA GLU A 124 12.52 -3.44 6.31
C GLU A 124 12.73 -2.31 5.27
N GLY A 125 12.23 -1.11 5.55
CA GLY A 125 12.41 0.07 4.71
C GLY A 125 12.04 -0.20 3.25
N TYR A 126 12.96 0.03 2.35
CA TYR A 126 12.78 -0.14 0.89
C TYR A 126 12.95 -1.58 0.39
N GLU A 127 13.25 -2.53 1.26
CA GLU A 127 13.46 -3.92 0.87
C GLU A 127 12.14 -4.60 0.53
N GLY A 128 12.08 -5.18 -0.67
CA GLY A 128 10.93 -5.93 -1.14
C GLY A 128 10.96 -7.39 -0.67
N PHE A 129 9.84 -8.10 -0.87
CA PHE A 129 9.69 -9.47 -0.39
C PHE A 129 8.79 -10.35 -1.27
N PHE A 130 8.90 -11.66 -1.05
CA PHE A 130 7.92 -12.68 -1.38
C PHE A 130 7.26 -13.15 -0.08
N HIS A 131 5.95 -13.17 -0.02
CA HIS A 131 5.23 -13.67 1.13
C HIS A 131 4.25 -14.77 0.72
N LEU A 132 4.55 -16.01 1.10
CA LEU A 132 3.62 -17.11 0.99
C LEU A 132 2.51 -16.92 2.04
N GLN A 133 1.30 -16.56 1.58
CA GLN A 133 0.16 -16.33 2.47
C GLN A 133 -0.63 -17.60 2.75
N GLU A 134 -0.83 -18.42 1.72
CA GLU A 134 -1.61 -19.65 1.82
C GLU A 134 -0.97 -20.77 1.02
N MET A 135 -1.12 -22.01 1.51
CA MET A 135 -0.76 -23.22 0.82
C MET A 135 -1.78 -24.31 1.11
N HIS A 136 -2.37 -24.84 0.05
CA HIS A 136 -3.32 -25.94 0.11
C HIS A 136 -2.92 -27.07 -0.83
N GLY A 137 -3.31 -28.29 -0.54
CA GLY A 137 -3.11 -29.35 -1.52
C GLY A 137 -3.15 -30.78 -1.00
N LYS A 138 -2.94 -31.66 -1.94
CA LYS A 138 -2.78 -33.11 -1.78
C LYS A 138 -1.86 -33.62 -2.89
N VAL A 139 -1.68 -34.96 -2.98
CA VAL A 139 -0.69 -35.56 -3.90
C VAL A 139 -0.90 -35.15 -5.36
N GLU A 140 -2.16 -34.98 -5.81
CA GLU A 140 -2.46 -34.68 -7.21
C GLU A 140 -2.40 -33.19 -7.56
N GLU A 141 -2.64 -32.32 -6.58
CA GLU A 141 -2.61 -30.89 -6.80
C GLU A 141 -2.25 -30.14 -5.53
N ALA A 142 -1.47 -29.09 -5.65
CA ALA A 142 -1.21 -28.13 -4.60
C ALA A 142 -1.24 -26.71 -5.17
N THR A 143 -1.71 -25.77 -4.37
CA THR A 143 -1.73 -24.34 -4.68
C THR A 143 -1.01 -23.56 -3.60
N MET A 144 -0.27 -22.53 -4.02
CA MET A 144 0.38 -21.56 -3.14
C MET A 144 0.00 -20.16 -3.57
N GLU A 145 -0.42 -19.33 -2.63
CA GLU A 145 -0.70 -17.92 -2.88
C GLU A 145 0.43 -17.05 -2.31
N TYR A 146 1.03 -16.26 -3.18
CA TYR A 146 2.07 -15.30 -2.81
C TYR A 146 1.60 -13.87 -3.03
N ILE A 147 2.02 -12.98 -2.16
CA ILE A 147 2.09 -11.56 -2.48
C ILE A 147 3.55 -11.17 -2.70
N ILE A 148 3.75 -10.30 -3.69
CA ILE A 148 5.07 -9.78 -4.09
C ILE A 148 5.03 -8.28 -3.88
N ARG A 149 6.05 -7.72 -3.24
CA ARG A 149 6.17 -6.30 -2.92
C ARG A 149 7.58 -5.81 -3.19
N ASP A 150 7.70 -4.64 -3.79
CA ASP A 150 8.97 -3.88 -3.90
C ASP A 150 8.68 -2.42 -4.23
N HIS A 151 9.44 -1.48 -3.66
CA HIS A 151 9.31 -0.06 -4.01
C HIS A 151 9.85 0.24 -5.42
N SER A 152 10.92 -0.44 -5.83
CA SER A 152 11.48 -0.30 -7.17
C SER A 152 10.68 -1.11 -8.19
N MET A 153 10.17 -0.47 -9.23
CA MET A 153 9.50 -1.15 -10.35
C MET A 153 10.41 -2.18 -11.02
N GLU A 154 11.71 -1.87 -11.17
CA GLU A 154 12.67 -2.79 -11.76
C GLU A 154 12.83 -4.07 -10.91
N ARG A 155 13.05 -3.92 -9.60
CA ARG A 155 13.17 -5.05 -8.68
C ARG A 155 11.87 -5.83 -8.57
N PHE A 156 10.74 -5.14 -8.58
CA PHE A 156 9.41 -5.77 -8.59
C PHE A 156 9.26 -6.70 -9.79
N ARG A 157 9.61 -6.24 -11.00
CA ARG A 157 9.57 -7.07 -12.21
C ARG A 157 10.60 -8.22 -12.16
N GLN A 158 11.78 -7.99 -11.59
CA GLN A 158 12.77 -9.06 -11.36
C GLN A 158 12.23 -10.12 -10.41
N ARG A 159 11.50 -9.77 -9.35
CA ARG A 159 10.85 -10.73 -8.44
C ARG A 159 9.86 -11.62 -9.17
N ILE A 160 9.00 -11.06 -10.00
CA ILE A 160 8.07 -11.82 -10.83
C ILE A 160 8.83 -12.77 -11.77
N ALA A 161 9.92 -12.30 -12.36
CA ALA A 161 10.77 -13.14 -13.22
C ALA A 161 11.41 -14.30 -12.44
N VAL A 162 11.82 -14.10 -11.20
CA VAL A 162 12.36 -15.18 -10.32
C VAL A 162 11.31 -16.24 -10.08
N MET A 163 10.06 -15.91 -9.81
CA MET A 163 8.97 -16.88 -9.64
C MET A 163 8.75 -17.73 -10.89
N ASN A 164 8.74 -17.09 -12.05
CA ASN A 164 8.60 -17.79 -13.33
C ASN A 164 9.81 -18.69 -13.62
N ALA A 165 11.03 -18.25 -13.34
CA ALA A 165 12.25 -19.04 -13.51
C ALA A 165 12.26 -20.27 -12.59
N ALA A 166 11.77 -20.14 -11.35
CA ALA A 166 11.58 -21.27 -10.43
C ALA A 166 10.60 -22.31 -11.01
N ALA A 167 9.47 -21.87 -11.57
CA ALA A 167 8.53 -22.77 -12.23
C ALA A 167 9.14 -23.49 -13.43
N GLU A 168 9.88 -22.78 -14.27
CA GLU A 168 10.60 -23.39 -15.40
C GLU A 168 11.62 -24.43 -14.94
N GLN A 169 12.35 -24.17 -13.83
CA GLN A 169 13.28 -25.14 -13.28
C GLN A 169 12.58 -26.42 -12.82
N ILE A 170 11.45 -26.30 -12.12
CA ILE A 170 10.64 -27.45 -11.73
C ILE A 170 10.10 -28.19 -12.97
N ASN A 171 9.59 -27.46 -13.96
CA ASN A 171 9.05 -28.03 -15.19
C ASN A 171 10.11 -28.78 -16.02
N ARG A 172 11.37 -28.33 -16.00
CA ARG A 172 12.48 -29.08 -16.63
C ARG A 172 12.72 -30.42 -15.94
N ARG A 173 12.54 -30.51 -14.61
CA ARG A 173 12.76 -31.74 -13.84
C ARG A 173 11.59 -32.70 -13.90
N TYR A 174 10.36 -32.20 -13.77
CA TYR A 174 9.17 -33.03 -13.59
C TYR A 174 8.30 -33.12 -14.86
N GLY A 175 8.60 -32.34 -15.88
CA GLY A 175 7.87 -32.28 -17.14
C GLY A 175 7.08 -30.98 -17.30
N PRO A 176 6.81 -30.56 -18.56
CA PRO A 176 6.08 -29.34 -18.86
C PRO A 176 4.71 -29.29 -18.18
N GLY A 177 4.31 -28.13 -17.68
CA GLY A 177 3.00 -27.90 -17.06
C GLY A 177 2.85 -28.49 -15.65
N THR A 178 3.93 -29.05 -15.05
CA THR A 178 3.88 -29.49 -13.65
C THR A 178 3.67 -28.32 -12.71
N VAL A 179 4.25 -27.14 -12.98
CA VAL A 179 4.04 -25.89 -12.23
C VAL A 179 3.60 -24.81 -13.19
N THR A 180 2.54 -24.11 -12.82
CA THR A 180 2.07 -22.89 -13.49
C THR A 180 2.06 -21.73 -12.49
N VAL A 181 2.36 -20.54 -12.97
CA VAL A 181 2.35 -19.30 -12.18
C VAL A 181 1.43 -18.30 -12.86
N ASP A 182 0.39 -17.87 -12.16
CA ASP A 182 -0.50 -16.78 -12.58
C ASP A 182 -0.24 -15.58 -11.67
N THR A 183 0.26 -14.49 -12.26
CA THR A 183 0.60 -13.26 -11.53
C THR A 183 -0.26 -12.11 -12.00
N GLN A 184 -0.89 -11.43 -11.07
CA GLN A 184 -1.73 -10.26 -11.31
C GLN A 184 -1.20 -9.07 -10.52
N ASP A 185 -0.91 -7.98 -11.22
CA ASP A 185 -0.55 -6.72 -10.59
C ASP A 185 -1.77 -6.15 -9.85
N GLN A 186 -1.54 -5.56 -8.66
CA GLN A 186 -2.59 -5.02 -7.80
C GLN A 186 -2.58 -3.48 -7.80
N TYR A 187 -1.42 -2.90 -7.51
CA TYR A 187 -1.19 -1.45 -7.52
C TYR A 187 0.31 -1.17 -7.73
N TYR A 188 0.64 0.10 -7.93
CA TYR A 188 2.02 0.53 -8.17
C TYR A 188 2.42 1.65 -7.24
N ASN A 189 3.74 1.84 -7.07
CA ASN A 189 4.31 2.91 -6.27
C ASN A 189 3.88 4.28 -6.82
N MET A 190 3.16 5.07 -6.00
CA MET A 190 2.70 6.39 -6.40
C MET A 190 3.85 7.37 -6.68
N TYR A 191 5.05 7.13 -6.15
CA TYR A 191 6.24 7.94 -6.44
C TYR A 191 6.55 8.02 -7.93
N GLU A 192 6.32 6.96 -8.69
CA GLU A 192 6.61 6.96 -10.13
C GLU A 192 5.81 8.03 -10.90
N VAL A 193 4.70 8.49 -10.36
CA VAL A 193 3.91 9.61 -10.88
C VAL A 193 4.23 10.89 -10.13
N LEU A 194 4.24 10.86 -8.80
CA LEU A 194 4.42 12.05 -7.95
C LEU A 194 5.79 12.70 -8.09
N LYS A 195 6.84 11.96 -8.48
CA LYS A 195 8.21 12.52 -8.68
C LYS A 195 8.28 13.67 -9.67
N ASP A 196 7.34 13.74 -10.61
CA ASP A 196 7.23 14.81 -11.59
C ASP A 196 6.32 15.97 -11.11
N HIS A 197 5.77 15.86 -9.87
CA HIS A 197 4.82 16.76 -9.25
C HIS A 197 5.11 16.99 -7.76
N MET A 198 6.40 17.14 -7.42
CA MET A 198 6.83 17.25 -6.01
C MET A 198 6.31 18.49 -5.29
N GLU A 199 5.79 19.49 -6.02
CA GLU A 199 5.15 20.67 -5.43
C GLU A 199 3.99 20.32 -4.50
N ILE A 200 3.27 19.21 -4.77
CA ILE A 200 2.16 18.74 -3.93
C ILE A 200 2.71 18.14 -2.63
N VAL A 201 3.81 17.39 -2.71
CA VAL A 201 4.50 16.83 -1.54
C VAL A 201 5.11 17.96 -0.69
N GLU A 202 5.74 18.95 -1.33
CA GLU A 202 6.27 20.12 -0.62
C GLU A 202 5.18 20.96 0.05
N LEU A 203 3.98 21.01 -0.52
CA LEU A 203 2.81 21.66 0.10
C LEU A 203 2.41 20.93 1.40
N ALA A 204 2.39 19.61 1.39
CA ALA A 204 2.12 18.81 2.59
C ALA A 204 3.17 19.10 3.70
N GLU A 205 4.45 19.04 3.36
CA GLU A 205 5.54 19.36 4.30
C GLU A 205 5.43 20.78 4.87
N ALA A 206 5.16 21.75 4.00
CA ALA A 206 4.98 23.15 4.43
C ALA A 206 3.77 23.33 5.35
N ALA A 207 2.66 22.64 5.08
CA ALA A 207 1.47 22.64 5.92
C ALA A 207 1.73 22.04 7.30
N MET A 208 2.47 20.93 7.37
CA MET A 208 2.90 20.30 8.63
C MET A 208 3.79 21.23 9.45
N LYS A 209 4.76 21.91 8.82
CA LYS A 209 5.59 22.92 9.47
C LYS A 209 4.74 24.09 9.99
N GLY A 210 3.78 24.55 9.19
CA GLY A 210 2.82 25.60 9.59
C GLY A 210 1.94 25.21 10.78
N ALA A 211 1.68 23.92 10.96
CA ALA A 211 0.95 23.37 12.10
C ALA A 211 1.82 23.16 13.36
N GLY A 212 3.11 23.48 13.29
CA GLY A 212 4.03 23.42 14.43
C GLY A 212 4.91 22.15 14.49
N ILE A 213 4.87 21.30 13.45
CA ILE A 213 5.80 20.16 13.34
C ILE A 213 7.14 20.70 12.82
N ALA A 214 8.14 20.77 13.68
CA ALA A 214 9.42 21.42 13.35
C ALA A 214 10.16 20.70 12.21
N GLU A 215 10.18 19.38 12.24
CA GLU A 215 10.90 18.52 11.29
C GLU A 215 9.97 17.39 10.83
N PRO A 216 9.09 17.66 9.84
CA PRO A 216 8.33 16.56 9.21
C PRO A 216 9.28 15.56 8.59
N THR A 217 8.96 14.28 8.76
CA THR A 217 9.70 13.17 8.18
C THR A 217 8.88 12.50 7.07
N HIS A 218 9.53 11.69 6.25
CA HIS A 218 8.82 10.85 5.33
C HIS A 218 9.35 9.41 5.42
N SER A 219 8.44 8.46 5.29
CA SER A 219 8.75 7.03 5.27
C SER A 219 8.08 6.37 4.07
N PRO A 220 8.72 5.36 3.46
CA PRO A 220 8.07 4.59 2.41
C PRO A 220 7.02 3.65 3.03
N ILE A 221 5.79 3.72 2.52
CA ILE A 221 4.72 2.80 2.92
C ILE A 221 5.06 1.38 2.44
N ARG A 222 5.10 0.43 3.36
CA ARG A 222 5.30 -0.99 3.03
C ARG A 222 3.98 -1.70 2.68
N GLY A 223 3.10 -1.00 2.01
CA GLY A 223 1.78 -1.37 1.57
C GLY A 223 1.31 -0.47 0.43
N GLY A 224 0.02 -0.39 0.23
CA GLY A 224 -0.67 0.57 -0.63
C GLY A 224 -1.68 1.36 0.17
N THR A 225 -2.19 2.44 -0.41
CA THR A 225 -3.28 3.26 0.12
C THR A 225 -4.22 3.61 -1.03
N ASP A 226 -5.41 4.12 -0.74
CA ASP A 226 -6.28 4.67 -1.77
C ASP A 226 -5.57 5.78 -2.57
N GLY A 227 -4.68 6.55 -1.93
CA GLY A 227 -3.88 7.59 -2.58
C GLY A 227 -3.03 7.09 -3.74
N CYS A 228 -2.44 5.90 -3.64
CA CYS A 228 -1.67 5.34 -4.74
C CYS A 228 -2.57 4.96 -5.93
N MET A 229 -3.76 4.43 -5.69
CA MET A 229 -4.72 4.09 -6.74
C MET A 229 -5.28 5.34 -7.42
N LEU A 230 -5.65 6.37 -6.64
CA LEU A 230 -6.13 7.66 -7.14
C LEU A 230 -5.06 8.35 -8.00
N THR A 231 -3.80 8.31 -7.58
CA THR A 231 -2.68 8.88 -8.31
C THR A 231 -2.55 8.27 -9.72
N TYR A 232 -2.68 6.95 -9.85
CA TYR A 232 -2.68 6.28 -11.15
C TYR A 232 -3.97 6.48 -11.95
N GLN A 233 -5.06 6.92 -11.33
CA GLN A 233 -6.30 7.33 -12.01
C GLN A 233 -6.26 8.80 -12.46
N GLY A 234 -5.16 9.52 -12.18
CA GLY A 234 -4.94 10.90 -12.60
C GLY A 234 -5.29 11.96 -11.55
N LEU A 235 -5.55 11.58 -10.31
CA LEU A 235 -5.70 12.48 -9.17
C LEU A 235 -4.50 12.31 -8.24
N LEU A 236 -3.49 13.19 -8.37
CA LEU A 236 -2.30 13.17 -7.54
C LEU A 236 -2.66 13.22 -6.05
N CYS A 237 -2.28 12.20 -5.28
CA CYS A 237 -2.81 12.02 -3.94
C CYS A 237 -1.77 11.40 -2.98
N PRO A 238 -0.81 12.17 -2.45
CA PRO A 238 0.06 11.70 -1.37
C PRO A 238 -0.73 11.52 -0.08
N ASN A 239 -0.12 10.82 0.90
CA ASN A 239 -0.75 10.47 2.15
C ASN A 239 -0.23 11.35 3.31
N LEU A 240 -1.16 11.79 4.15
CA LEU A 240 -0.91 12.56 5.37
C LEU A 240 -1.20 11.71 6.61
N PRO A 241 -0.58 12.01 7.74
CA PRO A 241 -0.80 11.26 8.97
C PRO A 241 -2.21 11.46 9.52
N SER A 242 -2.80 10.39 10.02
CA SER A 242 -4.06 10.40 10.77
C SER A 242 -3.84 10.36 12.30
N ALA A 243 -2.59 10.34 12.74
CA ALA A 243 -2.20 10.24 14.16
C ALA A 243 -2.59 8.90 14.84
N GLY A 244 -2.90 7.87 14.06
CA GLY A 244 -3.16 6.52 14.55
C GLY A 244 -1.89 5.76 14.89
N HIS A 245 -1.94 4.93 15.92
CA HIS A 245 -0.85 4.05 16.31
C HIS A 245 -1.36 2.66 16.59
N ASN A 246 -0.53 1.63 16.33
CA ASN A 246 -0.85 0.21 16.51
C ASN A 246 -2.11 -0.21 15.73
N ALA A 247 -2.28 0.33 14.52
CA ALA A 247 -3.35 -0.03 13.59
C ALA A 247 -3.50 -1.56 13.47
N HIS A 248 -4.73 -2.04 13.25
CA HIS A 248 -5.10 -3.45 13.18
C HIS A 248 -4.85 -4.25 14.48
N GLY A 249 -4.56 -3.58 15.59
CA GLY A 249 -4.24 -4.21 16.87
C GLY A 249 -5.19 -3.78 17.99
N ARG A 250 -5.37 -4.64 18.98
CA ARG A 250 -6.21 -4.32 20.17
C ARG A 250 -5.64 -3.21 21.06
N PHE A 251 -4.42 -2.79 20.85
CA PHE A 251 -3.78 -1.68 21.56
C PHE A 251 -3.68 -0.43 20.69
N GLU A 252 -4.52 -0.33 19.67
CA GLU A 252 -4.65 0.84 18.83
C GLU A 252 -5.05 2.06 19.65
N PHE A 253 -4.44 3.20 19.34
CA PHE A 253 -4.74 4.47 19.98
C PHE A 253 -4.44 5.66 19.06
N ALA A 254 -5.05 6.80 19.36
CA ALA A 254 -4.73 8.07 18.72
C ALA A 254 -4.61 9.15 19.81
N PRO A 255 -3.44 9.83 19.96
CA PRO A 255 -3.27 10.91 20.93
C PRO A 255 -4.12 12.12 20.53
N VAL A 256 -4.89 12.66 21.46
CA VAL A 256 -5.76 13.82 21.20
C VAL A 256 -4.97 15.04 20.72
N GLU A 257 -3.78 15.27 21.26
CA GLU A 257 -2.94 16.39 20.84
C GLU A 257 -2.43 16.22 19.40
N SER A 258 -2.14 14.98 18.97
CA SER A 258 -1.78 14.68 17.59
C SER A 258 -2.97 14.90 16.64
N LEU A 259 -4.19 14.52 17.05
CA LEU A 259 -5.40 14.82 16.26
C LEU A 259 -5.57 16.34 16.07
N LYS A 260 -5.38 17.13 17.11
CA LYS A 260 -5.43 18.62 17.01
C LYS A 260 -4.37 19.16 16.06
N THR A 261 -3.15 18.61 16.10
CA THR A 261 -2.09 18.98 15.16
C THR A 261 -2.47 18.61 13.72
N GLY A 262 -3.10 17.44 13.50
CA GLY A 262 -3.63 17.04 12.21
C GLY A 262 -4.68 18.02 11.68
N VAL A 263 -5.60 18.48 12.54
CA VAL A 263 -6.56 19.54 12.20
C VAL A 263 -5.88 20.81 11.72
N GLN A 264 -4.83 21.25 12.44
CA GLN A 264 -4.08 22.44 12.01
C GLN A 264 -3.31 22.20 10.70
N THR A 265 -2.75 21.02 10.49
CA THR A 265 -2.10 20.64 9.22
C THR A 265 -3.08 20.76 8.05
N VAL A 266 -4.28 20.20 8.17
CA VAL A 266 -5.30 20.30 7.12
C VAL A 266 -5.73 21.75 6.88
N LYS A 267 -5.91 22.55 7.93
CA LYS A 267 -6.23 24.00 7.80
C LYS A 267 -5.11 24.74 7.04
N GLN A 268 -3.86 24.49 7.32
CA GLN A 268 -2.71 25.07 6.60
C GLN A 268 -2.70 24.62 5.13
N LEU A 269 -2.90 23.32 4.89
CA LEU A 269 -2.94 22.73 3.56
C LEU A 269 -4.01 23.38 2.65
N LEU A 270 -5.15 23.73 3.23
CA LEU A 270 -6.26 24.35 2.53
C LEU A 270 -6.14 25.89 2.39
N SER A 271 -5.07 26.49 2.91
CA SER A 271 -4.81 27.92 2.85
C SER A 271 -4.42 28.38 1.44
N PRO A 272 -5.18 29.26 0.77
CA PRO A 272 -4.83 29.77 -0.55
C PRO A 272 -3.44 30.45 -0.56
N ALA A 273 -3.07 31.12 0.53
CA ALA A 273 -1.76 31.79 0.64
C ALA A 273 -0.61 30.79 0.63
N LEU A 274 -0.75 29.62 1.26
CA LEU A 274 0.27 28.58 1.24
C LEU A 274 0.32 27.91 -0.12
N ILE A 275 -0.82 27.56 -0.71
CA ILE A 275 -0.91 26.98 -2.04
C ILE A 275 -0.25 27.90 -3.09
N GLU A 276 -0.55 29.19 -3.07
CA GLU A 276 0.10 30.17 -3.96
C GLU A 276 1.60 30.23 -3.73
N ALA A 277 2.04 30.20 -2.47
CA ALA A 277 3.45 30.30 -2.12
C ALA A 277 4.27 29.08 -2.58
N VAL A 278 3.70 27.90 -2.57
CA VAL A 278 4.42 26.65 -2.88
C VAL A 278 4.20 26.22 -4.34
N ILE A 279 2.96 26.18 -4.81
CA ILE A 279 2.63 25.65 -6.14
C ILE A 279 2.79 26.74 -7.22
N LEU A 280 2.12 27.88 -7.07
CA LEU A 280 2.02 28.86 -8.17
C LEU A 280 3.30 29.70 -8.36
N LYS A 281 4.22 29.75 -7.40
CA LYS A 281 5.51 30.44 -7.59
C LYS A 281 6.53 29.68 -8.41
N LYS A 282 6.38 28.37 -8.59
CA LYS A 282 7.28 27.56 -9.42
C LYS A 282 6.99 27.68 -10.92
N GLU A 283 5.81 28.18 -11.30
CA GLU A 283 5.44 28.40 -12.70
C GLU A 283 5.97 29.73 -13.31
N LYS A 284 6.69 30.53 -12.53
CA LYS A 284 7.34 31.79 -12.94
C LYS A 284 8.84 31.67 -12.94
#